data_232c0a2b9cb1cb6e6709828405a3c945
#
_entry.id   232c0a2b9cb1cb6e6709828405a3c945
#
_cell.length_a   1.000
_cell.length_b   1.000
_cell.length_c   1.000
_cell.angle_alpha   90.00
_cell.angle_beta   90.00
_cell.angle_gamma   90.00
#
_symmetry.space_group_name_H-M   'P 1'
#
loop_
_entity.id
_entity.type
_entity.pdbx_description
1 polymer ?
#
loop_
_entity_poly.entity_id
_entity_poly.type
_entity_poly.pdbx_seq_one_letter_code
_entity_poly.pdbx_strand_id
1 'polypeptide(L)' 'METQRVTVRLPVHQIRAIDTFIRLGEFASRSEAIRTAVSRLIEEITERVYEKAETLKKIQELEAYTSQLDEKIGGV' A
#
# COMPACT_ATOMS: atom_id res chain seq x y z
N MET A 1 -15.21 -7.39 16.06
CA MET A 1 -13.84 -7.04 15.67
C MET A 1 -13.07 -6.55 16.88
N GLU A 2 -11.94 -7.14 17.13
CA GLU A 2 -11.06 -6.72 18.21
C GLU A 2 -10.39 -5.40 17.85
N THR A 3 -10.34 -4.44 18.78
CA THR A 3 -9.70 -3.15 18.56
C THR A 3 -8.63 -2.90 19.61
N GLN A 4 -7.63 -2.13 19.23
CA GLN A 4 -6.56 -1.72 20.12
C GLN A 4 -6.41 -0.22 20.06
N ARG A 5 -6.20 0.42 21.21
CA ARG A 5 -6.02 1.86 21.29
C ARG A 5 -4.61 2.24 20.81
N VAL A 6 -4.54 3.21 19.90
CA VAL A 6 -3.28 3.75 19.41
C VAL A 6 -3.33 5.27 19.54
N THR A 7 -2.28 5.86 20.11
CA THR A 7 -2.16 7.31 20.26
C THR A 7 -1.13 7.85 19.28
N VAL A 8 -1.52 8.81 18.45
CA VAL A 8 -0.66 9.43 17.44
C VAL A 8 -0.81 10.94 17.51
N ARG A 9 0.30 11.66 17.37
CA ARG A 9 0.29 13.12 17.22
C ARG A 9 0.34 13.47 15.74
N LEU A 10 -0.56 14.34 15.31
CA LEU A 10 -0.59 14.86 13.95
C LEU A 10 -0.19 16.34 13.93
N PRO A 11 0.48 16.81 12.87
CA PRO A 11 0.73 18.24 12.69
C PRO A 11 -0.57 19.05 12.71
N VAL A 12 -0.50 20.27 13.23
CA VAL A 12 -1.70 21.13 13.39
C VAL A 12 -2.41 21.34 12.05
N HIS A 13 -1.68 21.52 10.97
CA HIS A 13 -2.28 21.72 9.64
C HIS A 13 -3.10 20.53 9.16
N GLN A 14 -2.69 19.29 9.53
CA GLN A 14 -3.46 18.09 9.21
C GLN A 14 -4.74 18.00 10.03
N ILE A 15 -4.68 18.36 11.31
CA ILE A 15 -5.87 18.43 12.17
C ILE A 15 -6.87 19.45 11.63
N ARG A 16 -6.39 20.62 11.21
CA ARG A 16 -7.25 21.65 10.61
C ARG A 16 -7.91 21.18 9.31
N ALA A 17 -7.17 20.46 8.48
CA ALA A 17 -7.73 19.89 7.26
C ALA A 17 -8.82 18.88 7.56
N ILE A 18 -8.60 17.98 8.52
CA ILE A 18 -9.61 17.00 8.96
C ILE A 18 -10.86 17.72 9.49
N ASP A 19 -10.69 18.73 10.34
CA ASP A 19 -11.83 19.48 10.88
C ASP A 19 -12.62 20.21 9.78
N THR A 20 -11.95 20.69 8.74
CA THR A 20 -12.59 21.27 7.57
C THR A 20 -13.42 20.23 6.83
N PHE A 21 -12.90 19.04 6.62
CA PHE A 21 -13.64 17.94 5.96
C PHE A 21 -14.87 17.52 6.78
N ILE A 22 -14.76 17.54 8.10
CA ILE A 22 -15.91 17.26 8.97
C ILE A 22 -16.99 18.33 8.77
N ARG A 23 -16.61 19.62 8.73
CA ARG A 23 -17.56 20.72 8.48
C ARG A 23 -18.21 20.62 7.11
N LEU A 24 -17.51 20.11 6.10
CA LEU A 24 -18.02 19.89 4.77
C LEU A 24 -18.90 18.62 4.66
N GLY A 25 -19.01 17.85 5.71
CA GLY A 25 -19.84 16.64 5.73
C GLY A 25 -19.18 15.40 5.17
N GLU A 26 -17.88 15.45 4.89
CA GLU A 26 -17.14 14.29 4.36
C GLU A 26 -16.95 13.19 5.41
N PHE A 27 -16.82 13.58 6.67
CA PHE A 27 -16.67 12.66 7.81
C PHE A 27 -17.49 13.16 8.99
N ALA A 28 -17.95 12.22 9.81
CA ALA A 28 -18.73 12.55 11.02
C ALA A 28 -17.83 12.94 12.21
N SER A 29 -16.57 12.48 12.22
CA SER A 29 -15.64 12.72 13.33
C SER A 29 -14.18 12.58 12.87
N ARG A 30 -13.26 13.10 13.71
CA ARG A 30 -11.82 12.90 13.50
C ARG A 30 -11.46 11.41 13.46
N SER A 31 -12.03 10.62 14.36
CA SER A 31 -11.77 9.17 14.41
C SER A 31 -12.19 8.46 13.13
N GLU A 32 -13.36 8.82 12.59
CA GLU A 32 -13.82 8.25 11.31
C GLU A 32 -12.88 8.61 10.16
N ALA A 33 -12.46 9.87 10.08
CA ALA A 33 -11.53 10.33 9.04
C ALA A 33 -10.20 9.57 9.11
N ILE A 34 -9.66 9.41 10.31
CA ILE A 34 -8.39 8.71 10.54
C ILE A 34 -8.53 7.22 10.20
N ARG A 35 -9.60 6.57 10.65
CA ARG A 35 -9.84 5.15 10.33
C ARG A 35 -9.97 4.92 8.82
N THR A 36 -10.66 5.81 8.13
CA THR A 36 -10.79 5.75 6.68
C THR A 36 -9.43 5.91 5.99
N ALA A 37 -8.62 6.86 6.45
CA ALA A 37 -7.29 7.08 5.91
C ALA A 37 -6.39 5.86 6.11
N VAL A 38 -6.42 5.26 7.30
CA VAL A 38 -5.63 4.04 7.58
C VAL A 38 -6.09 2.88 6.72
N SER A 39 -7.39 2.67 6.55
CA SER A 39 -7.92 1.62 5.68
C SER A 39 -7.46 1.79 4.23
N ARG A 40 -7.53 3.01 3.70
CA ARG A 40 -7.06 3.32 2.35
C ARG A 40 -5.56 3.10 2.20
N LEU A 41 -4.78 3.50 3.21
CA LEU A 41 -3.34 3.30 3.22
C LEU A 41 -2.98 1.81 3.15
N ILE A 42 -3.66 0.99 3.94
CA ILE A 42 -3.45 -0.46 3.94
C ILE A 42 -3.77 -1.05 2.56
N GLU A 43 -4.89 -0.66 1.96
CA GLU A 43 -5.27 -1.11 0.62
C GLU A 43 -4.22 -0.73 -0.42
N GLU A 44 -3.77 0.53 -0.45
CA GLU A 44 -2.77 1.02 -1.38
C GLU A 44 -1.44 0.29 -1.25
N ILE A 45 -0.96 0.09 -0.03
CA ILE A 45 0.31 -0.59 0.21
C ILE A 45 0.18 -2.07 -0.12
N THR A 46 -0.95 -2.70 0.20
CA THR A 46 -1.20 -4.10 -0.14
C THR A 46 -1.15 -4.31 -1.65
N GLU A 47 -1.79 -3.44 -2.43
CA GLU A 47 -1.74 -3.49 -3.89
C GLU A 47 -0.31 -3.36 -4.41
N ARG A 48 0.46 -2.40 -3.89
CA ARG A 48 1.87 -2.23 -4.29
C ARG A 48 2.72 -3.45 -3.98
N VAL A 49 2.53 -4.06 -2.82
CA VAL A 49 3.27 -5.26 -2.43
C VAL A 49 2.92 -6.42 -3.37
N TYR A 50 1.65 -6.60 -3.71
CA TYR A 50 1.22 -7.59 -4.68
C TYR A 50 1.82 -7.35 -6.06
N GLU A 51 1.80 -6.12 -6.55
CA GLU A 51 2.39 -5.76 -7.83
C GLU A 51 3.90 -6.05 -7.87
N LYS A 52 4.61 -5.70 -6.81
CA LYS A 52 6.05 -5.99 -6.69
C LYS A 52 6.32 -7.50 -6.68
N ALA A 53 5.53 -8.27 -5.95
CA ALA A 53 5.67 -9.72 -5.89
C ALA A 53 5.42 -10.36 -7.27
N GLU A 54 4.39 -9.91 -7.99
CA GLU A 54 4.09 -10.35 -9.35
C GLU A 54 5.20 -10.01 -10.31
N THR A 55 5.70 -8.78 -10.24
CA THR A 55 6.80 -8.31 -11.08
C THR A 55 8.07 -9.13 -10.83
N LEU A 56 8.42 -9.36 -9.57
CA LEU A 56 9.59 -10.15 -9.20
C LEU A 56 9.47 -11.58 -9.70
N LYS A 57 8.30 -12.18 -9.58
CA LYS A 57 8.02 -13.53 -10.08
C LYS A 57 8.23 -13.60 -11.59
N LYS A 58 7.72 -12.62 -12.34
CA LYS A 58 7.89 -12.53 -13.78
C LYS A 58 9.35 -12.37 -14.17
N ILE A 59 10.11 -11.57 -13.45
CA ILE A 59 11.54 -11.39 -13.68
C ILE A 59 12.28 -12.71 -13.46
N GLN A 60 11.98 -13.41 -12.37
CA GLN A 60 12.59 -14.72 -12.08
C GLN A 60 12.28 -15.76 -13.15
N GLU A 61 11.04 -15.81 -13.64
CA GLU A 61 10.63 -16.69 -14.71
C GLU A 61 11.38 -16.38 -16.01
N LEU A 62 11.53 -15.09 -16.33
CA LEU A 62 12.27 -14.65 -17.50
C LEU A 62 13.76 -14.98 -17.41
N GLU A 63 14.38 -14.77 -16.25
CA GLU A 63 15.78 -15.12 -15.99
C GLU A 63 16.01 -16.62 -16.14
N ALA A 64 15.11 -17.44 -15.60
CA ALA A 64 15.18 -18.89 -15.76
C ALA A 64 15.09 -19.31 -17.22
N TYR A 65 14.21 -18.71 -18.00
CA TYR A 65 14.06 -18.94 -19.42
C TYR A 65 15.32 -18.53 -20.18
N THR A 66 15.87 -17.37 -19.89
CA THR A 66 17.10 -16.87 -20.51
C THR A 66 18.30 -17.78 -20.21
N SER A 67 18.41 -18.25 -18.96
CA SER A 67 19.46 -19.19 -18.57
C SER A 67 19.38 -20.51 -19.37
N GLN A 68 18.18 -21.04 -19.57
CA GLN A 68 17.98 -22.25 -20.40
C GLN A 68 18.35 -22.03 -21.85
N LEU A 69 18.04 -20.85 -22.41
CA LEU A 69 18.44 -20.50 -23.77
C LEU A 69 19.97 -20.40 -23.89
N ASP A 70 20.63 -19.77 -22.93
CA ASP A 70 22.09 -19.64 -22.91
C ASP A 70 22.77 -21.01 -22.82
N GLU A 71 22.26 -21.94 -22.01
CA GLU A 71 22.74 -23.29 -21.90
C GLU A 71 22.63 -24.03 -23.25
N LYS A 72 21.51 -23.89 -23.93
CA LYS A 72 21.30 -24.52 -25.26
C LYS A 72 22.23 -23.94 -26.32
N ILE A 73 22.44 -22.63 -26.29
CA ILE A 73 23.31 -21.94 -27.24
C ILE A 73 24.78 -22.16 -26.90
N GLY A 74 25.14 -22.08 -25.62
CA GLY A 74 26.50 -22.23 -25.13
C GLY A 74 27.02 -23.64 -25.18
N GLY A 75 26.18 -24.64 -25.35
CA GLY A 75 26.55 -26.03 -25.47
C GLY A 75 26.93 -26.50 -26.89
N VAL A 76 26.92 -25.58 -27.81
CA VAL A 76 27.23 -25.88 -29.21
C VAL A 76 28.73 -25.79 -29.52
#